data_bc926159aa51ae0748b164196065c2ef
#
_entry.id   bc926159aa51ae0748b164196065c2ef
#
_cell.length_a   1.000
_cell.length_b   1.000
_cell.length_c   1.000
_cell.angle_alpha   90.00
_cell.angle_beta   90.00
_cell.angle_gamma   90.00
#
_symmetry.space_group_name_H-M   'P 1'
#
loop_
_entity.id
_entity.type
_entity.pdbx_description
1 polymer ?
#
loop_
_entity_poly.entity_id
_entity_poly.type
_entity_poly.pdbx_seq_one_letter_code
_entity_poly.pdbx_strand_id
1 'polypeptide(L)'
;LNPVKSKVILLDPGHCKKHIGARGNGLKEEDVNLDIGKACRNYLNKYSDVTVYMTRTNSKCVKKLKLGDCLTARNHLAKRLSADSLVSFHINWDPEKKRSGAMILAAYNSGYNKYVSTTTQALGSSIMANLQELGIKSEGFWFRTLHDEKYKNGAKADYYSIVREGVLNKIPSLIIEHGYVSNKS
;
A
#
# COMPACT_ATOMS: atom_id res chain seq x y z
N LEU A 1 -29.82 -17.40 7.21
CA LEU A 1 -28.68 -16.88 6.45
C LEU A 1 -27.63 -16.41 7.45
N ASN A 2 -26.45 -17.03 7.46
CA ASN A 2 -25.34 -16.52 8.27
C ASN A 2 -24.99 -15.13 7.77
N PRO A 3 -24.84 -14.13 8.66
CA PRO A 3 -24.45 -12.80 8.22
C PRO A 3 -23.08 -12.87 7.54
N VAL A 4 -22.98 -12.34 6.34
CA VAL A 4 -21.69 -12.23 5.64
C VAL A 4 -20.79 -11.37 6.52
N LYS A 5 -19.68 -11.93 6.97
CA LYS A 5 -18.73 -11.19 7.79
C LYS A 5 -18.17 -10.03 6.98
N SER A 6 -18.39 -8.81 7.48
CA SER A 6 -17.84 -7.59 6.86
C SER A 6 -16.33 -7.68 6.73
N LYS A 7 -15.80 -7.33 5.55
CA LYS A 7 -14.36 -7.25 5.30
C LYS A 7 -13.77 -5.97 5.89
N VAL A 8 -12.70 -6.10 6.66
CA VAL A 8 -11.99 -4.97 7.25
C VAL A 8 -10.83 -4.57 6.33
N ILE A 9 -10.92 -3.37 5.76
CA ILE A 9 -9.89 -2.82 4.87
C ILE A 9 -9.21 -1.65 5.56
N LEU A 10 -7.88 -1.71 5.67
CA LEU A 10 -7.08 -0.58 6.13
C LEU A 10 -6.44 0.13 4.95
N LEU A 11 -6.83 1.37 4.74
CA LEU A 11 -6.23 2.28 3.75
C LEU A 11 -5.08 3.04 4.41
N ASP A 12 -3.94 3.06 3.75
CA ASP A 12 -2.72 3.67 4.27
C ASP A 12 -2.20 4.77 3.33
N PRO A 13 -2.64 6.02 3.48
CA PRO A 13 -2.02 7.13 2.77
C PRO A 13 -0.55 7.25 3.17
N GLY A 14 0.37 6.88 2.26
CA GLY A 14 1.81 6.89 2.51
C GLY A 14 2.31 8.27 2.93
N HIS A 15 3.46 8.30 3.61
CA HIS A 15 4.06 9.52 4.13
C HIS A 15 3.20 10.31 5.13
N CYS A 16 3.65 11.49 5.51
CA CYS A 16 2.96 12.48 6.36
C CYS A 16 3.79 13.78 6.39
N LYS A 17 3.27 14.85 6.98
CA LYS A 17 3.97 16.14 7.09
C LYS A 17 5.38 16.05 7.70
N LYS A 18 5.61 15.11 8.62
CA LYS A 18 6.94 14.89 9.26
C LYS A 18 7.86 14.00 8.41
N HIS A 19 7.30 13.00 7.76
CA HIS A 19 8.01 12.05 6.90
C HIS A 19 7.52 12.26 5.48
N ILE A 20 8.02 13.31 4.87
CA ILE A 20 7.59 13.78 3.55
C ILE A 20 7.96 12.77 2.46
N GLY A 21 7.13 12.70 1.42
CA GLY A 21 7.37 11.92 0.22
C GLY A 21 8.04 12.73 -0.89
N ALA A 22 7.93 12.23 -2.10
CA ALA A 22 8.46 12.86 -3.29
C ALA A 22 7.81 14.21 -3.60
N ARG A 23 8.52 15.04 -4.36
CA ARG A 23 8.09 16.37 -4.82
C ARG A 23 8.31 16.50 -6.31
N GLY A 24 7.34 17.08 -7.01
CA GLY A 24 7.46 17.36 -8.43
C GLY A 24 6.20 18.02 -8.97
N ASN A 25 6.35 18.84 -10.00
CA ASN A 25 5.23 19.47 -10.72
C ASN A 25 4.20 20.19 -9.83
N GLY A 26 4.65 20.79 -8.71
CA GLY A 26 3.77 21.43 -7.73
C GLY A 26 3.05 20.47 -6.78
N LEU A 27 3.23 19.17 -6.92
CA LEU A 27 2.60 18.14 -6.10
C LEU A 27 3.50 17.73 -4.92
N LYS A 28 2.85 17.29 -3.85
CA LYS A 28 3.45 16.69 -2.66
C LYS A 28 2.85 15.31 -2.48
N GLU A 29 3.70 14.30 -2.52
CA GLU A 29 3.25 12.91 -2.46
C GLU A 29 2.35 12.63 -1.25
N GLU A 30 2.71 13.11 -0.06
CA GLU A 30 1.90 12.89 1.14
C GLU A 30 0.50 13.52 1.08
N ASP A 31 0.31 14.61 0.34
CA ASP A 31 -0.98 15.27 0.17
C ASP A 31 -1.82 14.50 -0.85
N VAL A 32 -1.25 14.14 -2.00
CA VAL A 32 -1.91 13.34 -3.03
C VAL A 32 -2.33 11.98 -2.49
N ASN A 33 -1.45 11.28 -1.76
CA ASN A 33 -1.77 10.00 -1.14
C ASN A 33 -2.96 10.11 -0.17
N LEU A 34 -3.04 11.22 0.58
CA LEU A 34 -4.14 11.46 1.49
C LEU A 34 -5.47 11.66 0.76
N ASP A 35 -5.45 12.40 -0.35
CA ASP A 35 -6.64 12.67 -1.15
C ASP A 35 -7.15 11.41 -1.84
N ILE A 36 -6.26 10.60 -2.42
CA ILE A 36 -6.59 9.28 -2.97
C ILE A 36 -7.21 8.39 -1.89
N GLY A 37 -6.57 8.31 -0.72
CA GLY A 37 -7.07 7.49 0.39
C GLY A 37 -8.45 7.92 0.88
N LYS A 38 -8.73 9.22 0.96
CA LYS A 38 -10.06 9.75 1.32
C LYS A 38 -11.11 9.43 0.25
N ALA A 39 -10.77 9.60 -1.03
CA ALA A 39 -11.67 9.28 -2.13
C ALA A 39 -12.01 7.78 -2.13
N CYS A 40 -11.01 6.92 -1.98
CA CYS A 40 -11.18 5.48 -1.88
C CYS A 40 -12.08 5.09 -0.68
N ARG A 41 -11.83 5.64 0.52
CA ARG A 41 -12.69 5.41 1.68
C ARG A 41 -14.13 5.83 1.42
N ASN A 42 -14.34 7.01 0.85
CA ASN A 42 -15.69 7.52 0.60
C ASN A 42 -16.45 6.64 -0.41
N TYR A 43 -15.73 6.05 -1.38
CA TYR A 43 -16.30 5.10 -2.32
C TYR A 43 -16.65 3.78 -1.63
N LEU A 44 -15.71 3.18 -0.91
CA LEU A 44 -15.88 1.89 -0.23
C LEU A 44 -16.96 1.94 0.86
N ASN A 45 -17.17 3.06 1.53
CA ASN A 45 -18.23 3.23 2.52
C ASN A 45 -19.65 3.10 1.97
N LYS A 46 -19.81 2.99 0.64
CA LYS A 46 -21.11 2.70 0.01
C LYS A 46 -21.51 1.23 0.10
N TYR A 47 -20.58 0.36 0.45
CA TYR A 47 -20.77 -1.09 0.53
C TYR A 47 -20.94 -1.52 1.99
N SER A 48 -22.06 -2.20 2.28
CA SER A 48 -22.41 -2.61 3.65
C SER A 48 -21.59 -3.78 4.19
N ASP A 49 -20.95 -4.54 3.30
CA ASP A 49 -20.10 -5.69 3.62
C ASP A 49 -18.62 -5.34 3.80
N VAL A 50 -18.29 -4.04 3.80
CA VAL A 50 -16.94 -3.51 3.97
C VAL A 50 -16.89 -2.54 5.13
N THR A 51 -15.90 -2.71 6.02
CA THR A 51 -15.55 -1.74 7.07
C THR A 51 -14.19 -1.14 6.74
N VAL A 52 -14.13 0.18 6.59
CA VAL A 52 -12.94 0.88 6.11
C VAL A 52 -12.32 1.73 7.22
N TYR A 53 -11.05 1.50 7.48
CA TYR A 53 -10.23 2.34 8.35
C TYR A 53 -9.12 3.03 7.54
N MET A 54 -8.57 4.10 8.09
CA MET A 54 -7.40 4.79 7.53
C MET A 54 -6.31 4.92 8.58
N THR A 55 -5.05 4.78 8.18
CA THR A 55 -3.91 5.02 9.08
C THR A 55 -3.78 6.47 9.48
N ARG A 56 -4.16 7.40 8.59
CA ARG A 56 -4.28 8.83 8.84
C ARG A 56 -5.39 9.45 8.00
N THR A 57 -6.04 10.48 8.55
CA THR A 57 -7.12 11.23 7.88
C THR A 57 -6.77 12.71 7.67
N ASN A 58 -5.55 13.09 8.04
CA ASN A 58 -4.99 14.44 7.91
C ASN A 58 -3.48 14.36 7.66
N SER A 59 -2.79 15.50 7.63
CA SER A 59 -1.35 15.59 7.37
C SER A 59 -0.46 15.06 8.50
N LYS A 60 -1.01 14.76 9.70
CA LYS A 60 -0.23 14.28 10.83
C LYS A 60 0.22 12.83 10.64
N CYS A 61 1.33 12.47 11.28
CA CYS A 61 1.76 11.07 11.37
C CYS A 61 0.77 10.23 12.17
N VAL A 62 0.75 8.93 11.92
CA VAL A 62 -0.01 7.93 12.71
C VAL A 62 0.36 8.02 14.18
N LYS A 63 1.65 8.21 14.47
CA LYS A 63 2.18 8.63 15.77
C LYS A 63 3.30 9.65 15.57
N LYS A 64 3.56 10.53 16.56
CA LYS A 64 4.70 11.48 16.55
C LYS A 64 6.04 10.78 16.83
N LEU A 65 6.44 9.85 16.00
CA LEU A 65 7.59 8.99 16.20
C LEU A 65 8.65 9.20 15.09
N LYS A 66 9.81 8.54 15.23
CA LYS A 66 10.81 8.39 14.16
C LYS A 66 10.19 7.65 12.96
N LEU A 67 10.83 7.70 11.79
CA LEU A 67 10.29 7.09 10.56
C LEU A 67 10.00 5.59 10.73
N GLY A 68 10.95 4.82 11.25
CA GLY A 68 10.75 3.38 11.47
C GLY A 68 9.56 3.08 12.36
N ASP A 69 9.40 3.84 13.47
CA ASP A 69 8.27 3.68 14.38
C ASP A 69 6.94 4.08 13.73
N CYS A 70 6.96 5.06 12.83
CA CYS A 70 5.78 5.46 12.07
C CYS A 70 5.31 4.34 11.12
N LEU A 71 6.26 3.69 10.42
CA LEU A 71 5.97 2.52 9.57
C LEU A 71 5.45 1.34 10.40
N THR A 72 6.10 1.04 11.52
CA THR A 72 5.67 0.00 12.45
C THR A 72 4.26 0.27 12.99
N ALA A 73 3.93 1.53 13.31
CA ALA A 73 2.62 1.90 13.81
C ALA A 73 1.49 1.66 12.78
N ARG A 74 1.76 1.80 11.48
CA ARG A 74 0.82 1.48 10.39
C ARG A 74 0.49 -0.01 10.37
N ASN A 75 1.52 -0.84 10.43
CA ASN A 75 1.39 -2.30 10.46
C ASN A 75 0.72 -2.80 11.74
N HIS A 76 1.07 -2.22 12.90
CA HIS A 76 0.42 -2.54 14.17
C HIS A 76 -1.07 -2.16 14.17
N LEU A 77 -1.46 -1.09 13.47
CA LEU A 77 -2.86 -0.74 13.32
C LEU A 77 -3.60 -1.82 12.51
N ALA A 78 -3.04 -2.31 11.41
CA ALA A 78 -3.61 -3.39 10.62
C ALA A 78 -3.84 -4.65 11.48
N LYS A 79 -2.82 -5.04 12.25
CA LYS A 79 -2.91 -6.18 13.17
C LYS A 79 -3.99 -6.00 14.25
N ARG A 80 -4.02 -4.83 14.90
CA ARG A 80 -5.00 -4.52 15.96
C ARG A 80 -6.44 -4.53 15.46
N LEU A 81 -6.66 -4.10 14.21
CA LEU A 81 -7.97 -4.10 13.57
C LEU A 81 -8.35 -5.46 13.01
N SER A 82 -7.44 -6.45 13.04
CA SER A 82 -7.60 -7.73 12.35
C SER A 82 -8.00 -7.52 10.89
N ALA A 83 -7.29 -6.57 10.21
CA ALA A 83 -7.61 -6.19 8.85
C ALA A 83 -7.50 -7.39 7.89
N ASP A 84 -8.47 -7.54 7.01
CA ASP A 84 -8.44 -8.54 5.92
C ASP A 84 -7.45 -8.11 4.82
N SER A 85 -7.19 -6.81 4.68
CA SER A 85 -6.15 -6.26 3.80
C SER A 85 -5.68 -4.88 4.22
N LEU A 86 -4.44 -4.54 3.81
CA LEU A 86 -3.85 -3.21 3.91
C LEU A 86 -3.45 -2.74 2.52
N VAL A 87 -3.94 -1.58 2.10
CA VAL A 87 -3.61 -0.94 0.82
C VAL A 87 -2.95 0.39 1.07
N SER A 88 -1.66 0.50 0.73
CA SER A 88 -0.88 1.73 0.89
C SER A 88 -0.80 2.50 -0.43
N PHE A 89 -1.08 3.81 -0.36
CA PHE A 89 -1.10 4.71 -1.52
C PHE A 89 0.18 5.54 -1.56
N HIS A 90 0.83 5.56 -2.71
CA HIS A 90 2.06 6.26 -3.00
C HIS A 90 2.06 6.85 -4.42
N ILE A 91 2.97 7.79 -4.65
CA ILE A 91 3.31 8.32 -5.97
C ILE A 91 4.82 8.26 -6.10
N ASN A 92 5.29 7.59 -7.12
CA ASN A 92 6.70 7.36 -7.37
C ASN A 92 7.43 8.63 -7.84
N TRP A 93 8.75 8.51 -7.92
CA TRP A 93 9.64 9.54 -8.46
C TRP A 93 10.70 8.91 -9.35
N ASP A 94 10.96 9.53 -10.49
CA ASP A 94 11.97 9.12 -11.45
C ASP A 94 12.93 10.27 -11.71
N PRO A 95 14.27 10.10 -11.50
CA PRO A 95 15.26 11.15 -11.72
C PRO A 95 15.32 11.61 -13.18
N GLU A 96 15.08 10.69 -14.11
CA GLU A 96 15.11 10.99 -15.54
C GLU A 96 13.79 11.59 -16.06
N LYS A 97 12.75 11.61 -15.24
CA LYS A 97 11.40 12.12 -15.56
C LYS A 97 10.77 11.48 -16.80
N LYS A 98 11.16 10.24 -17.11
CA LYS A 98 10.72 9.50 -18.30
C LYS A 98 9.65 8.46 -18.00
N ARG A 99 9.64 7.92 -16.77
CA ARG A 99 8.70 6.87 -16.38
C ARG A 99 7.33 7.46 -16.11
N SER A 100 6.30 6.70 -16.51
CA SER A 100 4.91 7.02 -16.26
C SER A 100 4.11 5.73 -16.06
N GLY A 101 2.96 5.83 -15.42
CA GLY A 101 2.10 4.68 -15.17
C GLY A 101 2.11 4.24 -13.71
N ALA A 102 1.26 3.27 -13.42
CA ALA A 102 1.10 2.73 -12.08
C ALA A 102 1.87 1.42 -11.89
N MET A 103 2.30 1.16 -10.65
CA MET A 103 3.03 -0.04 -10.25
C MET A 103 2.49 -0.60 -8.94
N ILE A 104 2.47 -1.91 -8.79
CA ILE A 104 2.10 -2.59 -7.55
C ILE A 104 3.35 -3.19 -6.91
N LEU A 105 3.61 -2.81 -5.66
CA LEU A 105 4.65 -3.40 -4.83
C LEU A 105 3.97 -4.44 -3.92
N ALA A 106 4.32 -5.69 -4.09
CA ALA A 106 3.65 -6.81 -3.44
C ALA A 106 4.66 -7.82 -2.87
N ALA A 107 4.16 -8.72 -2.04
CA ALA A 107 4.97 -9.80 -1.49
C ALA A 107 5.50 -10.71 -2.60
N TYR A 108 6.80 -10.98 -2.55
CA TYR A 108 7.44 -11.97 -3.41
C TYR A 108 6.87 -13.36 -3.10
N ASN A 109 6.68 -14.18 -4.12
CA ASN A 109 6.18 -15.54 -3.96
C ASN A 109 7.26 -16.45 -3.37
N SER A 110 7.66 -16.18 -2.14
CA SER A 110 8.78 -16.83 -1.45
C SER A 110 8.44 -18.20 -0.85
N GLY A 111 7.19 -18.62 -0.93
CA GLY A 111 6.72 -19.80 -0.23
C GLY A 111 6.58 -19.65 1.30
N TYR A 112 6.98 -18.51 1.87
CA TYR A 112 6.83 -18.29 3.32
C TYR A 112 5.37 -18.14 3.75
N ASN A 113 4.60 -17.36 3.02
CA ASN A 113 3.16 -17.22 3.23
C ASN A 113 2.44 -17.12 1.90
N LYS A 114 2.19 -18.27 1.30
CA LYS A 114 1.54 -18.39 -0.01
C LYS A 114 0.17 -17.73 -0.06
N TYR A 115 -0.61 -17.83 1.01
CA TYR A 115 -1.93 -17.17 1.09
C TYR A 115 -1.80 -15.65 0.92
N VAL A 116 -0.89 -15.02 1.67
CA VAL A 116 -0.68 -13.56 1.58
C VAL A 116 -0.21 -13.15 0.20
N SER A 117 0.82 -13.81 -0.35
CA SER A 117 1.35 -13.45 -1.66
C SER A 117 0.31 -13.63 -2.77
N THR A 118 -0.42 -14.75 -2.79
CA THR A 118 -1.46 -15.01 -3.79
C THR A 118 -2.61 -14.00 -3.69
N THR A 119 -3.10 -13.75 -2.47
CA THR A 119 -4.22 -12.81 -2.26
C THR A 119 -3.80 -11.38 -2.59
N THR A 120 -2.58 -10.98 -2.22
CA THR A 120 -2.03 -9.66 -2.53
C THR A 120 -1.89 -9.46 -4.05
N GLN A 121 -1.39 -10.46 -4.76
CA GLN A 121 -1.23 -10.39 -6.21
C GLN A 121 -2.59 -10.35 -6.92
N ALA A 122 -3.57 -11.14 -6.49
CA ALA A 122 -4.93 -11.09 -7.04
C ALA A 122 -5.58 -9.72 -6.84
N LEU A 123 -5.48 -9.15 -5.63
CA LEU A 123 -5.97 -7.80 -5.33
C LEU A 123 -5.26 -6.74 -6.18
N GLY A 124 -3.93 -6.81 -6.25
CA GLY A 124 -3.13 -5.89 -7.06
C GLY A 124 -3.46 -5.98 -8.55
N SER A 125 -3.68 -7.18 -9.08
CA SER A 125 -4.09 -7.37 -10.48
C SER A 125 -5.44 -6.73 -10.78
N SER A 126 -6.41 -6.90 -9.87
CA SER A 126 -7.73 -6.26 -10.00
C SER A 126 -7.63 -4.74 -9.97
N ILE A 127 -6.84 -4.17 -9.04
CA ILE A 127 -6.61 -2.73 -8.96
C ILE A 127 -5.95 -2.23 -10.24
N MET A 128 -4.91 -2.91 -10.73
CA MET A 128 -4.20 -2.50 -11.93
C MET A 128 -5.10 -2.54 -13.18
N ALA A 129 -5.95 -3.56 -13.31
CA ALA A 129 -6.91 -3.63 -14.41
C ALA A 129 -7.84 -2.41 -14.44
N ASN A 130 -8.39 -2.02 -13.28
CA ASN A 130 -9.25 -0.83 -13.17
C ASN A 130 -8.48 0.47 -13.47
N LEU A 131 -7.21 0.59 -13.04
CA LEU A 131 -6.38 1.76 -13.38
C LEU A 131 -6.13 1.84 -14.90
N GLN A 132 -5.94 0.70 -15.57
CA GLN A 132 -5.77 0.64 -17.03
C GLN A 132 -7.05 1.04 -17.78
N GLU A 133 -8.24 0.68 -17.28
CA GLU A 133 -9.52 1.15 -17.83
C GLU A 133 -9.66 2.67 -17.75
N LEU A 134 -9.03 3.31 -16.76
CA LEU A 134 -8.95 4.77 -16.66
C LEU A 134 -7.84 5.40 -17.53
N GLY A 135 -7.16 4.60 -18.36
CA GLY A 135 -6.08 5.05 -19.23
C GLY A 135 -4.70 5.15 -18.56
N ILE A 136 -4.56 4.70 -17.32
CA ILE A 136 -3.27 4.69 -16.63
C ILE A 136 -2.45 3.50 -17.11
N LYS A 137 -1.24 3.77 -17.63
CA LYS A 137 -0.32 2.73 -18.07
C LYS A 137 0.08 1.83 -16.90
N SER A 138 0.11 0.51 -17.11
CA SER A 138 0.63 -0.44 -16.15
C SER A 138 2.14 -0.61 -16.29
N GLU A 139 2.88 -0.49 -15.19
CA GLU A 139 4.26 -0.95 -15.06
C GLU A 139 4.35 -2.32 -14.35
N GLY A 140 3.21 -2.95 -14.07
CA GLY A 140 3.12 -4.29 -13.51
C GLY A 140 3.42 -4.36 -12.01
N PHE A 141 3.93 -5.51 -11.61
CA PHE A 141 4.33 -5.78 -10.23
C PHE A 141 5.82 -5.59 -10.04
N TRP A 142 6.19 -5.04 -8.89
CA TRP A 142 7.57 -5.01 -8.43
C TRP A 142 7.70 -5.82 -7.13
N PHE A 143 8.55 -6.83 -7.19
CA PHE A 143 8.92 -7.66 -6.06
C PHE A 143 10.35 -7.33 -5.65
N ARG A 144 10.53 -6.82 -4.45
CA ARG A 144 11.85 -6.46 -3.93
C ARG A 144 12.10 -7.13 -2.60
N THR A 145 13.25 -7.76 -2.46
CA THR A 145 13.66 -8.45 -1.22
C THR A 145 14.88 -7.76 -0.59
N LEU A 146 15.06 -7.96 0.70
CA LEU A 146 16.28 -7.59 1.42
C LEU A 146 17.41 -8.54 1.05
N HIS A 147 18.65 -8.03 1.07
CA HIS A 147 19.83 -8.83 0.73
C HIS A 147 20.11 -9.87 1.82
N ASP A 148 20.17 -9.44 3.07
CA ASP A 148 20.68 -10.22 4.19
C ASP A 148 19.59 -10.74 5.16
N GLU A 149 18.38 -10.18 5.09
CA GLU A 149 17.28 -10.59 5.96
C GLU A 149 16.46 -11.71 5.32
N LYS A 150 16.11 -12.69 6.15
CA LYS A 150 15.30 -13.85 5.74
C LYS A 150 14.14 -14.06 6.70
N TYR A 151 13.08 -14.63 6.18
CA TYR A 151 12.00 -15.21 6.99
C TYR A 151 12.49 -16.49 7.69
N LYS A 152 11.71 -16.96 8.69
CA LYS A 152 12.05 -18.16 9.48
C LYS A 152 12.28 -19.43 8.66
N ASN A 153 11.68 -19.53 7.47
CA ASN A 153 11.86 -20.66 6.56
C ASN A 153 13.06 -20.53 5.62
N GLY A 154 13.90 -19.50 5.79
CA GLY A 154 15.06 -19.23 4.95
C GLY A 154 14.79 -18.42 3.68
N ALA A 155 13.53 -18.17 3.32
CA ALA A 155 13.21 -17.32 2.17
C ALA A 155 13.61 -15.85 2.43
N LYS A 156 14.05 -15.14 1.38
CA LYS A 156 14.40 -13.70 1.48
C LYS A 156 13.20 -12.88 1.94
N ALA A 157 13.43 -11.99 2.91
CA ALA A 157 12.39 -11.12 3.41
C ALA A 157 12.06 -9.99 2.42
N ASP A 158 10.79 -9.60 2.36
CA ASP A 158 10.35 -8.48 1.52
C ASP A 158 10.95 -7.16 1.99
N TYR A 159 11.37 -6.33 1.05
CA TYR A 159 12.06 -5.08 1.33
C TYR A 159 11.17 -4.05 2.04
N TYR A 160 9.97 -3.85 1.52
CA TYR A 160 9.06 -2.83 2.04
C TYR A 160 8.40 -3.28 3.35
N SER A 161 8.50 -2.45 4.40
CA SER A 161 7.97 -2.76 5.73
C SER A 161 6.48 -3.11 5.70
N ILE A 162 5.66 -2.37 4.94
CA ILE A 162 4.21 -2.65 4.78
C ILE A 162 3.99 -4.07 4.26
N VAL A 163 4.74 -4.47 3.25
CA VAL A 163 4.62 -5.78 2.62
C VAL A 163 5.16 -6.88 3.54
N ARG A 164 6.37 -6.69 4.09
CA ARG A 164 7.03 -7.65 4.99
C ARG A 164 6.21 -7.95 6.23
N GLU A 165 5.74 -6.92 6.90
CA GLU A 165 4.88 -7.08 8.09
C GLU A 165 3.52 -7.69 7.75
N GLY A 166 2.98 -7.39 6.57
CA GLY A 166 1.80 -8.07 6.04
C GLY A 166 1.99 -9.57 5.95
N VAL A 167 3.12 -10.01 5.38
CA VAL A 167 3.50 -11.43 5.28
C VAL A 167 3.63 -12.07 6.66
N LEU A 168 4.30 -11.40 7.61
CA LEU A 168 4.52 -11.89 8.98
C LEU A 168 3.22 -11.98 9.78
N ASN A 169 2.32 -11.03 9.62
CA ASN A 169 1.04 -10.96 10.35
C ASN A 169 -0.12 -11.64 9.62
N LYS A 170 0.12 -12.29 8.47
CA LYS A 170 -0.88 -12.96 7.62
C LYS A 170 -1.97 -11.99 7.10
N ILE A 171 -1.62 -10.74 6.86
CA ILE A 171 -2.49 -9.70 6.32
C ILE A 171 -2.03 -9.37 4.90
N PRO A 172 -2.82 -9.67 3.85
CA PRO A 172 -2.53 -9.24 2.49
C PRO A 172 -2.30 -7.74 2.43
N SER A 173 -1.06 -7.33 2.10
CA SER A 173 -0.64 -5.93 2.14
C SER A 173 0.14 -5.58 0.87
N LEU A 174 -0.24 -4.49 0.22
CA LEU A 174 0.41 -3.98 -0.98
C LEU A 174 0.59 -2.47 -0.94
N ILE A 175 1.51 -1.99 -1.78
CA ILE A 175 1.70 -0.57 -2.04
C ILE A 175 1.34 -0.31 -3.51
N ILE A 176 0.58 0.75 -3.77
CA ILE A 176 0.25 1.21 -5.11
C ILE A 176 1.04 2.49 -5.34
N GLU A 177 1.92 2.48 -6.34
CA GLU A 177 2.49 3.68 -6.92
C GLU A 177 1.58 4.10 -8.08
N HIS A 178 0.79 5.15 -7.90
CA HIS A 178 -0.25 5.55 -8.87
C HIS A 178 0.30 6.26 -10.11
N GLY A 179 1.55 6.65 -10.07
CA GLY A 179 2.23 7.38 -11.14
C GLY A 179 3.56 7.96 -10.66
N TYR A 180 4.09 8.93 -11.39
CA TYR A 180 5.37 9.57 -11.07
C TYR A 180 5.19 11.08 -10.92
N VAL A 181 5.38 11.59 -9.70
CA VAL A 181 5.26 13.03 -9.43
C VAL A 181 6.29 13.87 -10.21
N SER A 182 7.37 13.26 -10.66
CA SER A 182 8.43 13.89 -11.47
C SER A 182 8.06 14.05 -12.94
N ASN A 183 7.07 13.33 -13.47
CA ASN A 183 6.62 13.37 -14.85
C ASN A 183 5.30 14.16 -14.97
N LYS A 184 5.15 14.95 -16.05
CA LYS A 184 3.94 15.74 -16.33
C LYS A 184 2.91 15.00 -17.18
N SER A 185 3.30 13.88 -17.78
CA SER A 185 2.44 13.05 -18.65
C SER A 185 1.73 11.96 -17.86
#